data_a4fc8ba91a874cc085b2ddb331599768
#
_entry.id   a4fc8ba91a874cc085b2ddb331599768
#
_cell.length_a   1.000
_cell.length_b   1.000
_cell.length_c   1.000
_cell.angle_alpha   90.00
_cell.angle_beta   90.00
_cell.angle_gamma   90.00
#
_symmetry.space_group_name_H-M   'P 1'
#
loop_
_entity.id
_entity.type
_entity.pdbx_description
1 polymer ?
#
loop_
_entity_poly.entity_id
_entity_poly.type
_entity_poly.pdbx_seq_one_letter_code
_entity_poly.pdbx_strand_id
1 'polypeptide(L)'
;MGQKVNPYGFRLGITTEWKSRWFSDRKYKEFLLEDWKIRSFIMKLLPQAAISRIEVERTSDKLRVDVHTARPGIVIGRRGAQADELRTGLTKITGNNKVQLNIVEIKSPELDAALIAQGVADQLAGRIAFRRAMKRAVQNAQKAGALGIRVQCSGRLGGAEMSRTEWYREGRVPLHTLRADIDYGFREAKTTYGRIGVKVWIYKGDILPYRPQVEAKPLAIDTLAVGDTMGAPAAAGARRVVSSAGRKVQGDDIVEMVPLVKEADPDIEKLLAEEEEIERRTRTTTNEPLHFRAED
;
A
#
# COMPACT_ATOMS: atom_id res chain seq x y z
N MET A 1 16.99 -21.59 -20.33
CA MET A 1 16.15 -21.18 -19.19
C MET A 1 14.76 -20.83 -19.69
N GLY A 2 13.70 -21.42 -19.11
CA GLY A 2 12.32 -21.16 -19.51
C GLY A 2 11.86 -19.73 -19.16
N GLN A 3 10.81 -19.29 -19.84
CA GLN A 3 10.16 -18.01 -19.62
C GLN A 3 9.42 -18.04 -18.27
N LYS A 4 9.53 -16.98 -17.45
CA LYS A 4 8.86 -16.91 -16.16
C LYS A 4 7.45 -16.34 -16.32
N VAL A 5 6.49 -16.93 -15.62
CA VAL A 5 5.10 -16.48 -15.60
C VAL A 5 5.02 -15.07 -14.95
N ASN A 6 4.08 -14.24 -15.44
CA ASN A 6 3.80 -12.96 -14.82
C ASN A 6 3.23 -13.17 -13.41
N PRO A 7 3.82 -12.58 -12.36
CA PRO A 7 3.37 -12.76 -10.98
C PRO A 7 1.91 -12.40 -10.75
N TYR A 8 1.44 -11.34 -11.40
CA TYR A 8 0.04 -10.91 -11.34
C TYR A 8 -0.90 -11.96 -11.96
N GLY A 9 -0.57 -12.45 -13.18
CA GLY A 9 -1.38 -13.46 -13.87
C GLY A 9 -1.41 -14.80 -13.14
N PHE A 10 -0.29 -15.20 -12.49
CA PHE A 10 -0.21 -16.42 -11.70
C PHE A 10 -1.16 -16.42 -10.49
N ARG A 11 -1.41 -15.25 -9.90
CA ARG A 11 -2.22 -15.07 -8.67
C ARG A 11 -3.64 -14.58 -8.95
N LEU A 12 -4.00 -14.41 -10.20
CA LEU A 12 -5.30 -13.87 -10.59
C LEU A 12 -6.43 -14.81 -10.14
N GLY A 13 -7.45 -14.26 -9.52
CA GLY A 13 -8.57 -15.00 -8.95
C GLY A 13 -8.32 -15.65 -7.59
N ILE A 14 -7.08 -15.55 -7.03
CA ILE A 14 -6.73 -16.11 -5.72
C ILE A 14 -6.36 -15.00 -4.75
N THR A 15 -5.28 -14.24 -5.03
CA THR A 15 -4.84 -13.12 -4.21
C THR A 15 -5.02 -11.78 -4.89
N THR A 16 -5.14 -11.76 -6.20
CA THR A 16 -5.34 -10.56 -7.01
C THR A 16 -6.62 -10.65 -7.81
N GLU A 17 -7.31 -9.52 -7.96
CA GLU A 17 -8.53 -9.44 -8.74
C GLU A 17 -8.30 -8.90 -10.16
N TRP A 18 -9.32 -9.07 -11.01
CA TRP A 18 -9.33 -8.57 -12.37
C TRP A 18 -9.38 -7.03 -12.39
N LYS A 19 -8.63 -6.43 -13.31
CA LYS A 19 -8.67 -4.98 -13.54
C LYS A 19 -9.87 -4.52 -14.37
N SER A 20 -10.55 -5.44 -15.04
CA SER A 20 -11.79 -5.21 -15.75
C SER A 20 -12.83 -6.18 -15.22
N ARG A 21 -13.95 -5.65 -14.71
CA ARG A 21 -15.02 -6.40 -14.07
C ARG A 21 -16.29 -6.23 -14.88
N TRP A 22 -16.47 -7.08 -15.88
CA TRP A 22 -17.66 -7.14 -16.72
C TRP A 22 -17.73 -8.47 -17.46
N PHE A 23 -18.91 -8.82 -17.91
CA PHE A 23 -19.19 -9.98 -18.73
C PHE A 23 -20.04 -9.59 -19.95
N SER A 24 -19.72 -10.11 -21.13
CA SER A 24 -20.52 -9.97 -22.36
C SER A 24 -20.16 -11.05 -23.37
N ASP A 25 -21.13 -11.79 -23.86
CA ASP A 25 -20.92 -12.79 -24.91
C ASP A 25 -20.74 -12.14 -26.29
N ARG A 26 -21.62 -11.20 -26.62
CA ARG A 26 -21.68 -10.65 -28.00
C ARG A 26 -20.73 -9.48 -28.20
N LYS A 27 -20.55 -8.60 -27.18
CA LYS A 27 -19.76 -7.36 -27.26
C LYS A 27 -18.37 -7.45 -26.63
N TYR A 28 -17.88 -8.66 -26.38
CA TYR A 28 -16.58 -8.86 -25.72
C TYR A 28 -15.43 -8.11 -26.40
N LYS A 29 -15.32 -8.25 -27.75
CA LYS A 29 -14.27 -7.58 -28.53
C LYS A 29 -14.33 -6.06 -28.43
N GLU A 30 -15.55 -5.50 -28.52
CA GLU A 30 -15.76 -4.05 -28.46
C GLU A 30 -15.36 -3.50 -27.09
N PHE A 31 -15.84 -4.11 -26.01
CA PHE A 31 -15.52 -3.70 -24.64
C PHE A 31 -14.05 -3.84 -24.31
N LEU A 32 -13.38 -4.87 -24.79
CA LEU A 32 -11.94 -5.04 -24.60
C LEU A 32 -11.14 -3.91 -25.29
N LEU A 33 -11.51 -3.56 -26.52
CA LEU A 33 -10.89 -2.45 -27.23
C LEU A 33 -11.16 -1.10 -26.58
N GLU A 34 -12.37 -0.88 -26.08
CA GLU A 34 -12.71 0.32 -25.34
C GLU A 34 -11.91 0.44 -24.05
N ASP A 35 -11.78 -0.62 -23.25
CA ASP A 35 -10.99 -0.64 -22.03
C ASP A 35 -9.51 -0.31 -22.30
N TRP A 36 -8.97 -0.83 -23.39
CA TRP A 36 -7.61 -0.48 -23.81
C TRP A 36 -7.50 0.99 -24.19
N LYS A 37 -8.46 1.54 -24.93
CA LYS A 37 -8.51 2.97 -25.29
C LYS A 37 -8.63 3.85 -24.05
N ILE A 38 -9.50 3.50 -23.10
CA ILE A 38 -9.70 4.20 -21.83
C ILE A 38 -8.36 4.29 -21.07
N ARG A 39 -7.70 3.13 -20.84
CA ARG A 39 -6.41 3.09 -20.13
C ARG A 39 -5.33 3.89 -20.85
N SER A 40 -5.24 3.75 -22.16
CA SER A 40 -4.26 4.49 -22.96
C SER A 40 -4.50 5.99 -22.95
N PHE A 41 -5.76 6.43 -22.99
CA PHE A 41 -6.15 7.83 -22.93
C PHE A 41 -5.76 8.47 -21.59
N ILE A 42 -6.16 7.85 -20.47
CA ILE A 42 -5.86 8.37 -19.12
C ILE A 42 -4.34 8.44 -18.88
N MET A 43 -3.59 7.40 -19.26
CA MET A 43 -2.14 7.37 -19.11
C MET A 43 -1.41 8.41 -19.96
N LYS A 44 -1.93 8.74 -21.15
CA LYS A 44 -1.36 9.76 -22.04
C LYS A 44 -1.66 11.18 -21.56
N LEU A 45 -2.86 11.41 -21.06
CA LEU A 45 -3.29 12.74 -20.60
C LEU A 45 -2.57 13.14 -19.31
N LEU A 46 -2.35 12.19 -18.41
CA LEU A 46 -1.84 12.44 -17.06
C LEU A 46 -0.54 11.69 -16.74
N PRO A 47 0.57 11.96 -17.44
CA PRO A 47 1.83 11.25 -17.18
C PRO A 47 2.41 11.56 -15.79
N GLN A 48 2.11 12.74 -15.22
CA GLN A 48 2.66 13.19 -13.93
C GLN A 48 1.80 12.77 -12.72
N ALA A 49 0.61 12.21 -12.95
CA ALA A 49 -0.33 11.87 -11.89
C ALA A 49 0.09 10.64 -11.07
N ALA A 50 1.17 9.95 -11.43
CA ALA A 50 1.62 8.72 -10.76
C ALA A 50 0.47 7.69 -10.62
N ILE A 51 -0.09 7.28 -11.76
CA ILE A 51 -1.18 6.32 -11.82
C ILE A 51 -0.61 4.90 -11.70
N SER A 52 -1.08 4.15 -10.71
CA SER A 52 -0.71 2.75 -10.51
C SER A 52 -1.52 1.82 -11.40
N ARG A 53 -2.83 1.83 -11.22
CA ARG A 53 -3.76 0.97 -11.96
C ARG A 53 -5.06 1.69 -12.25
N ILE A 54 -5.75 1.22 -13.30
CA ILE A 54 -7.06 1.70 -13.71
C ILE A 54 -7.97 0.49 -13.75
N GLU A 55 -9.02 0.50 -12.94
CA GLU A 55 -10.04 -0.54 -12.89
C GLU A 55 -11.28 -0.07 -13.65
N VAL A 56 -11.88 -0.96 -14.40
CA VAL A 56 -13.05 -0.65 -15.23
C VAL A 56 -14.16 -1.64 -14.88
N GLU A 57 -15.26 -1.12 -14.40
CA GLU A 57 -16.45 -1.89 -14.08
C GLU A 57 -17.59 -1.47 -15.02
N ARG A 58 -18.25 -2.45 -15.64
CA ARG A 58 -19.38 -2.21 -16.54
C ARG A 58 -20.61 -2.92 -16.01
N THR A 59 -21.65 -2.15 -15.87
CA THR A 59 -23.01 -2.62 -15.67
C THR A 59 -23.79 -2.38 -16.96
N SER A 60 -25.02 -2.85 -17.07
CA SER A 60 -25.83 -2.69 -18.31
C SER A 60 -25.81 -1.28 -18.89
N ASP A 61 -25.93 -0.25 -18.03
CA ASP A 61 -26.06 1.15 -18.44
C ASP A 61 -24.94 2.06 -17.99
N LYS A 62 -24.17 1.66 -16.97
CA LYS A 62 -23.17 2.50 -16.33
C LYS A 62 -21.77 1.97 -16.54
N LEU A 63 -20.85 2.88 -16.81
CA LEU A 63 -19.42 2.61 -16.83
C LEU A 63 -18.77 3.33 -15.64
N ARG A 64 -18.14 2.55 -14.77
CA ARG A 64 -17.36 3.06 -13.65
C ARG A 64 -15.87 2.84 -13.93
N VAL A 65 -15.11 3.91 -13.82
CA VAL A 65 -13.65 3.88 -14.00
C VAL A 65 -13.01 4.37 -12.71
N ASP A 66 -12.32 3.47 -12.02
CA ASP A 66 -11.59 3.75 -10.79
C ASP A 66 -10.11 3.96 -11.12
N VAL A 67 -9.60 5.15 -10.84
CA VAL A 67 -8.21 5.53 -11.09
C VAL A 67 -7.45 5.56 -9.77
N HIS A 68 -6.56 4.60 -9.56
CA HIS A 68 -5.69 4.56 -8.39
C HIS A 68 -4.44 5.39 -8.63
N THR A 69 -4.27 6.44 -7.84
CA THR A 69 -3.19 7.42 -7.99
C THR A 69 -2.55 7.78 -6.66
N ALA A 70 -1.26 8.09 -6.68
CA ALA A 70 -0.55 8.66 -5.53
C ALA A 70 -0.72 10.19 -5.42
N ARG A 71 -1.20 10.86 -6.50
CA ARG A 71 -1.35 12.32 -6.54
C ARG A 71 -2.74 12.71 -7.04
N PRO A 72 -3.78 12.52 -6.22
CA PRO A 72 -5.16 12.78 -6.64
C PRO A 72 -5.40 14.23 -7.05
N GLY A 73 -4.70 15.20 -6.45
CA GLY A 73 -4.81 16.61 -6.80
C GLY A 73 -4.47 16.92 -8.27
N ILE A 74 -3.54 16.18 -8.88
CA ILE A 74 -3.21 16.36 -10.30
C ILE A 74 -4.33 15.81 -11.21
N VAL A 75 -4.97 14.72 -10.80
CA VAL A 75 -6.07 14.12 -11.57
C VAL A 75 -7.33 14.96 -11.49
N ILE A 76 -7.61 15.56 -10.35
CA ILE A 76 -8.76 16.46 -10.15
C ILE A 76 -8.50 17.77 -10.89
N GLY A 77 -7.29 18.32 -10.77
CA GLY A 77 -6.91 19.60 -11.33
C GLY A 77 -7.51 20.81 -10.60
N ARG A 78 -7.22 22.00 -11.10
CA ARG A 78 -7.77 23.24 -10.53
C ARG A 78 -9.28 23.28 -10.74
N ARG A 79 -10.05 23.37 -9.66
CA ARG A 79 -11.53 23.43 -9.66
C ARG A 79 -12.20 22.26 -10.40
N GLY A 80 -11.54 21.10 -10.51
CA GLY A 80 -12.10 19.93 -11.19
C GLY A 80 -11.94 19.89 -12.72
N ALA A 81 -11.27 20.87 -13.33
CA ALA A 81 -11.16 20.97 -14.79
C ALA A 81 -10.57 19.74 -15.47
N GLN A 82 -9.54 19.13 -14.87
CA GLN A 82 -8.92 17.91 -15.40
C GLN A 82 -9.86 16.70 -15.32
N ALA A 83 -10.60 16.59 -14.22
CA ALA A 83 -11.58 15.51 -14.05
C ALA A 83 -12.74 15.63 -15.05
N ASP A 84 -13.20 16.85 -15.37
CA ASP A 84 -14.24 17.08 -16.36
C ASP A 84 -13.73 16.84 -17.79
N GLU A 85 -12.49 17.19 -18.10
CA GLU A 85 -11.82 16.85 -19.35
C GLU A 85 -11.72 15.34 -19.54
N LEU A 86 -11.31 14.62 -18.48
CA LEU A 86 -11.27 13.16 -18.47
C LEU A 86 -12.66 12.57 -18.72
N ARG A 87 -13.69 13.05 -18.00
CA ARG A 87 -15.07 12.56 -18.18
C ARG A 87 -15.58 12.78 -19.61
N THR A 88 -15.34 13.98 -20.15
CA THR A 88 -15.71 14.29 -21.54
C THR A 88 -14.96 13.42 -22.54
N GLY A 89 -13.67 13.17 -22.35
CA GLY A 89 -12.87 12.28 -23.19
C GLY A 89 -13.33 10.82 -23.10
N LEU A 90 -13.67 10.34 -21.91
CA LEU A 90 -14.22 9.00 -21.71
C LEU A 90 -15.59 8.82 -22.39
N THR A 91 -16.48 9.81 -22.28
CA THR A 91 -17.77 9.82 -22.97
C THR A 91 -17.61 9.74 -24.50
N LYS A 92 -16.63 10.45 -25.06
CA LYS A 92 -16.31 10.38 -26.50
C LYS A 92 -15.80 9.01 -26.94
N ILE A 93 -15.00 8.33 -26.09
CA ILE A 93 -14.43 7.01 -26.41
C ILE A 93 -15.48 5.91 -26.33
N THR A 94 -16.35 5.96 -25.31
CA THR A 94 -17.31 4.90 -25.01
C THR A 94 -18.69 5.12 -25.63
N GLY A 95 -18.99 6.34 -26.08
CA GLY A 95 -20.33 6.70 -26.56
C GLY A 95 -21.41 6.66 -25.47
N ASN A 96 -21.04 6.44 -24.20
CA ASN A 96 -21.96 6.35 -23.08
C ASN A 96 -21.93 7.64 -22.25
N ASN A 97 -23.10 8.25 -22.02
CA ASN A 97 -23.20 9.47 -21.20
C ASN A 97 -23.17 9.19 -19.69
N LYS A 98 -23.35 7.93 -19.28
CA LYS A 98 -23.38 7.54 -17.84
C LYS A 98 -22.02 7.02 -17.39
N VAL A 99 -20.96 7.80 -17.58
CA VAL A 99 -19.61 7.48 -17.13
C VAL A 99 -19.38 8.05 -15.75
N GLN A 100 -19.01 7.20 -14.79
CA GLN A 100 -18.56 7.59 -13.46
C GLN A 100 -17.03 7.46 -13.39
N LEU A 101 -16.36 8.55 -13.01
CA LEU A 101 -14.93 8.57 -12.75
C LEU A 101 -14.72 8.70 -11.25
N ASN A 102 -14.09 7.70 -10.63
CA ASN A 102 -13.68 7.73 -9.24
C ASN A 102 -12.17 7.83 -9.15
N ILE A 103 -11.69 8.64 -8.22
CA ILE A 103 -10.27 8.82 -7.97
C ILE A 103 -9.97 8.25 -6.60
N VAL A 104 -9.16 7.20 -6.57
CA VAL A 104 -8.78 6.49 -5.35
C VAL A 104 -7.33 6.82 -5.01
N GLU A 105 -7.11 7.38 -3.83
CA GLU A 105 -5.78 7.70 -3.34
C GLU A 105 -5.04 6.47 -2.83
N ILE A 106 -3.76 6.36 -3.19
CA ILE A 106 -2.86 5.33 -2.68
C ILE A 106 -2.11 5.91 -1.48
N LYS A 107 -2.40 5.41 -0.28
CA LYS A 107 -1.79 5.89 0.98
C LYS A 107 -0.27 5.67 1.03
N SER A 108 0.22 4.55 0.48
CA SER A 108 1.63 4.16 0.50
C SER A 108 2.16 3.92 -0.92
N PRO A 109 2.55 4.97 -1.65
CA PRO A 109 3.05 4.83 -3.02
C PRO A 109 4.37 4.06 -3.11
N GLU A 110 5.12 3.99 -2.02
CA GLU A 110 6.38 3.26 -1.92
C GLU A 110 6.22 1.73 -1.81
N LEU A 111 4.99 1.25 -1.59
CA LEU A 111 4.63 -0.17 -1.60
C LEU A 111 3.94 -0.61 -2.90
N ASP A 112 3.84 0.29 -3.88
CA ASP A 112 3.25 0.00 -5.19
C ASP A 112 4.33 -0.19 -6.25
N ALA A 113 4.37 -1.38 -6.84
CA ALA A 113 5.41 -1.76 -7.79
C ALA A 113 5.35 -0.94 -9.09
N ALA A 114 4.16 -0.54 -9.55
CA ALA A 114 4.00 0.25 -10.76
C ALA A 114 4.51 1.68 -10.56
N LEU A 115 4.28 2.27 -9.38
CA LEU A 115 4.74 3.61 -9.04
C LEU A 115 6.25 3.66 -8.85
N ILE A 116 6.82 2.67 -8.17
CA ILE A 116 8.28 2.55 -8.04
C ILE A 116 8.93 2.38 -9.41
N ALA A 117 8.38 1.51 -10.27
CA ALA A 117 8.89 1.31 -11.61
C ALA A 117 8.86 2.62 -12.43
N GLN A 118 7.78 3.41 -12.31
CA GLN A 118 7.67 4.72 -12.93
C GLN A 118 8.71 5.70 -12.38
N GLY A 119 8.87 5.79 -11.05
CA GLY A 119 9.84 6.66 -10.41
C GLY A 119 11.29 6.34 -10.79
N VAL A 120 11.65 5.06 -10.94
CA VAL A 120 12.96 4.64 -11.43
C VAL A 120 13.10 4.99 -12.92
N ALA A 121 12.07 4.76 -13.74
CA ALA A 121 12.08 5.10 -15.16
C ALA A 121 12.28 6.60 -15.39
N ASP A 122 11.59 7.45 -14.63
CA ASP A 122 11.72 8.91 -14.70
C ASP A 122 13.13 9.39 -14.30
N GLN A 123 13.71 8.77 -13.25
CA GLN A 123 15.10 9.06 -12.85
C GLN A 123 16.12 8.66 -13.92
N LEU A 124 15.90 7.52 -14.59
CA LEU A 124 16.75 7.08 -15.70
C LEU A 124 16.61 8.00 -16.93
N ALA A 125 15.43 8.46 -17.25
CA ALA A 125 15.18 9.46 -18.28
C ALA A 125 15.86 10.80 -17.94
N GLY A 126 15.91 11.17 -16.65
CA GLY A 126 16.64 12.31 -16.10
C GLY A 126 18.16 12.13 -15.98
N ARG A 127 18.74 11.10 -16.61
CA ARG A 127 20.18 10.80 -16.63
C ARG A 127 20.82 10.53 -15.26
N ILE A 128 20.05 10.10 -14.28
CA ILE A 128 20.58 9.67 -12.98
C ILE A 128 21.25 8.30 -13.14
N ALA A 129 22.38 8.08 -12.45
CA ALA A 129 23.09 6.81 -12.47
C ALA A 129 22.13 5.66 -12.04
N PHE A 130 21.98 4.65 -12.89
CA PHE A 130 21.01 3.57 -12.71
C PHE A 130 21.21 2.79 -11.38
N ARG A 131 22.48 2.60 -10.93
CA ARG A 131 22.77 1.95 -9.65
C ARG A 131 22.24 2.75 -8.47
N ARG A 132 22.36 4.09 -8.52
CA ARG A 132 21.84 4.98 -7.48
C ARG A 132 20.30 4.97 -7.46
N ALA A 133 19.66 5.02 -8.63
CA ALA A 133 18.22 4.98 -8.75
C ALA A 133 17.64 3.67 -8.19
N MET A 134 18.22 2.52 -8.57
CA MET A 134 17.77 1.21 -8.09
C MET A 134 17.98 1.05 -6.57
N LYS A 135 19.17 1.40 -6.04
CA LYS A 135 19.43 1.29 -4.60
C LYS A 135 18.48 2.17 -3.78
N ARG A 136 18.23 3.41 -4.22
CA ARG A 136 17.29 4.32 -3.57
C ARG A 136 15.86 3.76 -3.56
N ALA A 137 15.41 3.20 -4.68
CA ALA A 137 14.10 2.57 -4.79
C ALA A 137 13.95 1.40 -3.80
N VAL A 138 14.98 0.55 -3.69
CA VAL A 138 15.02 -0.57 -2.77
C VAL A 138 14.96 -0.10 -1.30
N GLN A 139 15.79 0.88 -0.94
CA GLN A 139 15.81 1.44 0.41
C GLN A 139 14.47 2.09 0.81
N ASN A 140 13.84 2.84 -0.11
CA ASN A 140 12.55 3.48 0.17
C ASN A 140 11.45 2.44 0.41
N ALA A 141 11.39 1.40 -0.41
CA ALA A 141 10.40 0.34 -0.23
C ALA A 141 10.59 -0.44 1.08
N GLN A 142 11.84 -0.67 1.51
CA GLN A 142 12.11 -1.30 2.80
C GLN A 142 11.68 -0.42 3.97
N LYS A 143 11.99 0.88 3.92
CA LYS A 143 11.53 1.85 4.93
C LYS A 143 10.01 1.91 5.03
N ALA A 144 9.31 1.73 3.91
CA ALA A 144 7.85 1.65 3.87
C ALA A 144 7.28 0.33 4.38
N GLY A 145 8.13 -0.65 4.75
CA GLY A 145 7.71 -1.92 5.34
C GLY A 145 7.55 -3.08 4.35
N ALA A 146 8.14 -3.01 3.15
CA ALA A 146 8.18 -4.14 2.24
C ALA A 146 9.05 -5.28 2.82
N LEU A 147 8.52 -6.51 2.86
CA LEU A 147 9.26 -7.69 3.32
C LEU A 147 10.33 -8.16 2.33
N GLY A 148 10.21 -7.74 1.10
CA GLY A 148 11.21 -7.98 0.07
C GLY A 148 10.91 -7.23 -1.21
N ILE A 149 11.96 -6.80 -1.87
CA ILE A 149 11.89 -6.11 -3.15
C ILE A 149 12.97 -6.59 -4.10
N ARG A 150 12.62 -6.67 -5.37
CA ARG A 150 13.56 -6.89 -6.47
C ARG A 150 13.30 -5.86 -7.55
N VAL A 151 14.35 -5.12 -7.94
CA VAL A 151 14.33 -4.15 -9.04
C VAL A 151 15.29 -4.63 -10.10
N GLN A 152 14.86 -4.66 -11.35
CA GLN A 152 15.65 -5.10 -12.49
C GLN A 152 15.57 -4.06 -13.61
N CYS A 153 16.71 -3.61 -14.10
CA CYS A 153 16.82 -2.74 -15.26
C CYS A 153 17.50 -3.49 -16.41
N SER A 154 16.98 -3.37 -17.61
CA SER A 154 17.50 -4.02 -18.82
C SER A 154 17.53 -3.05 -19.98
N GLY A 155 18.62 -3.07 -20.75
CA GLY A 155 18.84 -2.19 -21.89
C GLY A 155 20.28 -1.63 -21.95
N ARG A 156 20.47 -0.52 -22.64
CA ARG A 156 21.75 0.18 -22.75
C ARG A 156 21.98 1.06 -21.51
N LEU A 157 22.34 0.40 -20.39
CA LEU A 157 22.52 1.07 -19.11
C LEU A 157 23.74 2.01 -19.15
N GLY A 158 23.51 3.27 -18.76
CA GLY A 158 24.56 4.30 -18.77
C GLY A 158 25.02 4.72 -20.16
N GLY A 159 24.26 4.41 -21.24
CA GLY A 159 24.62 4.72 -22.60
C GLY A 159 25.61 3.73 -23.24
N ALA A 160 25.86 2.59 -22.58
CA ALA A 160 26.75 1.55 -23.12
C ALA A 160 26.25 1.05 -24.49
N GLU A 161 27.18 0.66 -25.36
CA GLU A 161 26.84 0.18 -26.68
C GLU A 161 26.13 -1.14 -26.65
N MET A 162 26.55 -2.06 -25.77
CA MET A 162 25.91 -3.34 -25.54
C MET A 162 24.84 -3.26 -24.45
N SER A 163 23.71 -3.86 -24.70
CA SER A 163 22.65 -4.00 -23.70
C SER A 163 23.05 -5.01 -22.62
N ARG A 164 22.72 -4.70 -21.38
CA ARG A 164 22.89 -5.62 -20.25
C ARG A 164 21.72 -5.52 -19.29
N THR A 165 21.62 -6.51 -18.43
CA THR A 165 20.61 -6.57 -17.37
C THR A 165 21.29 -6.53 -16.02
N GLU A 166 20.90 -5.57 -15.18
CA GLU A 166 21.35 -5.50 -13.79
C GLU A 166 20.12 -5.52 -12.86
N TRP A 167 20.28 -6.12 -11.69
CA TRP A 167 19.21 -6.20 -10.69
C TRP A 167 19.75 -6.08 -9.28
N TYR A 168 18.92 -5.53 -8.40
CA TYR A 168 19.13 -5.48 -6.96
C TYR A 168 17.94 -6.13 -6.27
N ARG A 169 18.21 -6.85 -5.19
CA ARG A 169 17.20 -7.51 -4.38
C ARG A 169 17.58 -7.38 -2.92
N GLU A 170 16.61 -7.06 -2.09
CA GLU A 170 16.70 -7.11 -0.64
C GLU A 170 15.47 -7.84 -0.09
N GLY A 171 15.65 -8.59 0.98
CA GLY A 171 14.64 -9.48 1.50
C GLY A 171 14.33 -10.69 0.60
N ARG A 172 13.19 -11.32 0.86
CA ARG A 172 12.72 -12.49 0.09
C ARG A 172 11.61 -12.11 -0.87
N VAL A 173 11.63 -12.68 -2.07
CA VAL A 173 10.56 -12.50 -3.07
C VAL A 173 10.17 -13.90 -3.58
N PRO A 174 9.23 -14.58 -2.92
CA PRO A 174 8.85 -15.97 -3.22
C PRO A 174 7.88 -16.02 -4.42
N LEU A 175 8.42 -15.97 -5.64
CA LEU A 175 7.61 -15.90 -6.87
C LEU A 175 6.75 -17.15 -7.11
N HIS A 176 7.17 -18.32 -6.62
CA HIS A 176 6.46 -19.60 -6.78
C HIS A 176 5.40 -19.85 -5.70
N THR A 177 5.39 -19.08 -4.61
CA THR A 177 4.40 -19.22 -3.55
C THR A 177 3.10 -18.50 -3.94
N LEU A 178 2.02 -19.24 -4.08
CA LEU A 178 0.74 -18.70 -4.56
C LEU A 178 0.09 -17.76 -3.55
N ARG A 179 0.18 -18.07 -2.25
CA ARG A 179 -0.37 -17.24 -1.15
C ARG A 179 0.39 -15.92 -0.91
N ALA A 180 1.59 -15.78 -1.49
CA ALA A 180 2.39 -14.58 -1.32
C ALA A 180 1.77 -13.40 -2.10
N ASP A 181 1.53 -12.28 -1.41
CA ASP A 181 1.13 -11.03 -2.04
C ASP A 181 2.34 -10.37 -2.70
N ILE A 182 2.42 -10.52 -4.02
CA ILE A 182 3.50 -9.95 -4.81
C ILE A 182 2.93 -9.00 -5.82
N ASP A 183 3.24 -7.72 -5.63
CA ASP A 183 2.94 -6.68 -6.60
C ASP A 183 4.01 -6.61 -7.68
N TYR A 184 3.59 -6.40 -8.92
CA TYR A 184 4.48 -6.37 -10.09
C TYR A 184 4.24 -5.13 -10.93
N GLY A 185 5.33 -4.39 -11.20
CA GLY A 185 5.32 -3.21 -12.06
C GLY A 185 6.32 -3.34 -13.20
N PHE A 186 5.90 -2.92 -14.39
CA PHE A 186 6.76 -2.77 -15.57
C PHE A 186 6.59 -1.38 -16.15
N ARG A 187 7.71 -0.68 -16.39
CA ARG A 187 7.75 0.61 -17.08
C ARG A 187 8.97 0.69 -17.95
N GLU A 188 8.91 1.55 -18.95
CA GLU A 188 10.03 1.84 -19.86
C GLU A 188 10.49 3.28 -19.69
N ALA A 189 11.80 3.47 -19.55
CA ALA A 189 12.43 4.77 -19.58
C ALA A 189 12.91 5.07 -21.00
N LYS A 190 12.43 6.15 -21.60
CA LYS A 190 12.91 6.63 -22.90
C LYS A 190 14.15 7.48 -22.69
N THR A 191 15.30 7.01 -23.17
CA THR A 191 16.56 7.73 -23.11
C THR A 191 17.03 8.11 -24.51
N THR A 192 18.05 8.96 -24.61
CA THR A 192 18.66 9.34 -25.90
C THR A 192 19.27 8.14 -26.64
N TYR A 193 19.70 7.10 -25.89
CA TYR A 193 20.32 5.90 -26.45
C TYR A 193 19.34 4.74 -26.68
N GLY A 194 18.04 4.94 -26.43
CA GLY A 194 17.01 3.92 -26.60
C GLY A 194 16.11 3.78 -25.36
N ARG A 195 15.44 2.63 -25.26
CA ARG A 195 14.54 2.34 -24.13
C ARG A 195 15.20 1.41 -23.13
N ILE A 196 15.03 1.71 -21.84
CA ILE A 196 15.45 0.87 -20.74
C ILE A 196 14.19 0.33 -20.08
N GLY A 197 14.04 -1.00 -20.03
CA GLY A 197 12.93 -1.65 -19.34
C GLY A 197 13.25 -1.78 -17.86
N VAL A 198 12.29 -1.35 -17.01
CA VAL A 198 12.35 -1.46 -15.55
C VAL A 198 11.26 -2.42 -15.09
N LYS A 199 11.66 -3.48 -14.37
CA LYS A 199 10.76 -4.45 -13.74
C LYS A 199 10.94 -4.40 -12.24
N VAL A 200 9.84 -4.32 -11.51
CA VAL A 200 9.83 -4.26 -10.04
C VAL A 200 8.91 -5.33 -9.50
N TRP A 201 9.36 -6.06 -8.48
CA TRP A 201 8.59 -7.01 -7.71
C TRP A 201 8.67 -6.61 -6.25
N ILE A 202 7.54 -6.49 -5.58
CA ILE A 202 7.45 -6.15 -4.16
C ILE A 202 6.66 -7.25 -3.46
N TYR A 203 7.25 -7.82 -2.43
CA TYR A 203 6.59 -8.77 -1.56
C TYR A 203 6.09 -8.06 -0.31
N LYS A 204 4.77 -8.07 -0.12
CA LYS A 204 4.09 -7.41 1.00
C LYS A 204 3.81 -8.35 2.17
N GLY A 205 3.75 -9.65 1.91
CA GLY A 205 3.47 -10.67 2.92
C GLY A 205 2.68 -11.84 2.35
N ASP A 206 2.28 -12.75 3.21
CA ASP A 206 1.43 -13.88 2.82
C ASP A 206 -0.02 -13.57 3.16
N ILE A 207 -0.93 -13.76 2.21
CA ILE A 207 -2.37 -13.69 2.41
C ILE A 207 -2.85 -15.10 2.75
N LEU A 208 -3.28 -15.28 4.01
CA LEU A 208 -3.93 -16.52 4.43
C LEU A 208 -5.43 -16.35 4.19
N PRO A 209 -6.06 -17.20 3.37
CA PRO A 209 -7.48 -17.05 3.01
C PRO A 209 -8.44 -17.24 4.19
N TYR A 210 -7.95 -17.85 5.27
CA TYR A 210 -8.71 -18.06 6.50
C TYR A 210 -7.82 -17.85 7.72
N ARG A 211 -8.00 -16.74 8.42
CA ARG A 211 -7.69 -16.68 9.86
C ARG A 211 -8.94 -17.17 10.58
N PRO A 212 -8.91 -18.34 11.23
CA PRO A 212 -9.94 -18.62 12.20
C PRO A 212 -9.89 -17.45 13.19
N GLN A 213 -10.96 -16.68 13.27
CA GLN A 213 -11.18 -15.81 14.42
C GLN A 213 -11.32 -16.80 15.58
N VAL A 214 -10.20 -17.04 16.24
CA VAL A 214 -10.25 -17.60 17.58
C VAL A 214 -10.86 -16.46 18.39
N GLU A 215 -12.20 -16.45 18.44
CA GLU A 215 -12.90 -15.76 19.50
C GLU A 215 -12.30 -16.38 20.76
N ALA A 216 -11.41 -15.62 21.40
CA ALA A 216 -11.02 -15.91 22.76
C ALA A 216 -12.31 -15.78 23.57
N LYS A 217 -13.07 -16.90 23.67
CA LYS A 217 -14.05 -17.02 24.74
C LYS A 217 -13.28 -16.68 26.01
N PRO A 218 -13.67 -15.62 26.73
CA PRO A 218 -13.11 -15.40 28.05
C PRO A 218 -13.35 -16.73 28.80
N LEU A 219 -12.27 -17.37 29.23
CA LEU A 219 -12.32 -18.47 30.17
C LEU A 219 -13.06 -17.89 31.36
N ALA A 220 -14.35 -18.27 31.49
CA ALA A 220 -15.06 -18.07 32.72
C ALA A 220 -14.26 -18.88 33.75
N ILE A 221 -13.50 -18.18 34.56
CA ILE A 221 -12.94 -18.74 35.78
C ILE A 221 -14.11 -19.00 36.65
N ASP A 222 -14.61 -20.25 36.62
CA ASP A 222 -15.50 -20.76 37.64
C ASP A 222 -14.72 -20.67 38.98
N THR A 223 -14.92 -19.55 39.66
CA THR A 223 -14.60 -19.46 41.08
C THR A 223 -15.52 -20.45 41.78
N LEU A 224 -14.97 -21.61 42.08
CA LEU A 224 -15.53 -22.54 43.04
C LEU A 224 -15.79 -21.79 44.36
N ALA A 225 -16.99 -21.28 44.52
CA ALA A 225 -17.49 -20.84 45.82
C ALA A 225 -17.77 -22.09 46.64
N VAL A 226 -16.87 -22.33 47.60
CA VAL A 226 -17.07 -23.25 48.70
C VAL A 226 -18.15 -22.66 49.62
N GLY A 227 -19.21 -23.45 49.82
CA GLY A 227 -20.08 -23.64 50.97
C GLY A 227 -20.63 -22.45 51.72
N ASP A 228 -21.93 -22.32 51.85
CA ASP A 228 -22.68 -22.74 53.03
C ASP A 228 -24.17 -22.43 52.87
N THR A 229 -24.88 -23.52 53.03
CA THR A 229 -26.18 -23.80 53.70
C THR A 229 -27.27 -22.73 53.87
N MET A 230 -28.47 -23.23 53.55
CA MET A 230 -29.81 -23.01 54.16
C MET A 230 -30.70 -21.86 53.66
N GLY A 231 -31.86 -22.28 53.18
CA GLY A 231 -33.13 -21.51 53.31
C GLY A 231 -33.90 -21.34 52.00
N ALA A 232 -34.81 -22.27 51.71
CA ALA A 232 -35.94 -22.06 50.80
C ALA A 232 -37.05 -21.26 51.52
N PRO A 233 -38.18 -20.86 50.93
CA PRO A 233 -38.70 -21.00 49.57
C PRO A 233 -39.46 -19.77 49.00
N ALA A 234 -39.97 -19.97 47.82
CA ALA A 234 -41.25 -19.53 47.27
C ALA A 234 -41.37 -18.23 46.46
N ALA A 235 -41.79 -18.47 45.27
CA ALA A 235 -42.96 -17.94 44.59
C ALA A 235 -42.83 -16.75 43.63
N ALA A 236 -43.30 -17.10 42.45
CA ALA A 236 -44.16 -16.32 41.56
C ALA A 236 -43.57 -15.16 40.75
N GLY A 237 -43.41 -15.37 39.49
CA GLY A 237 -44.43 -14.93 38.54
C GLY A 237 -44.19 -13.56 37.93
N ALA A 238 -44.24 -13.60 36.66
CA ALA A 238 -44.81 -12.56 35.81
C ALA A 238 -43.93 -11.57 35.02
N ARG A 239 -44.06 -11.78 33.76
CA ARG A 239 -44.39 -10.77 32.72
C ARG A 239 -43.30 -9.91 32.12
N ARG A 240 -43.07 -10.30 30.87
CA ARG A 240 -42.67 -9.42 29.76
C ARG A 240 -43.49 -8.13 29.76
N VAL A 241 -42.81 -7.00 29.64
CA VAL A 241 -43.44 -5.82 29.07
C VAL A 241 -42.45 -5.23 28.04
N VAL A 242 -42.93 -5.22 26.81
CA VAL A 242 -42.39 -4.46 25.69
C VAL A 242 -42.92 -3.05 25.83
N SER A 243 -42.10 -2.02 25.78
CA SER A 243 -42.57 -0.70 25.39
C SER A 243 -41.47 0.11 24.72
N SER A 244 -41.76 0.41 23.47
CA SER A 244 -41.22 1.50 22.68
C SER A 244 -41.57 2.84 23.30
N ALA A 245 -40.61 3.77 23.39
CA ALA A 245 -40.85 5.20 23.14
C ALA A 245 -39.58 5.99 23.48
N GLY A 246 -39.24 6.89 22.62
CA GLY A 246 -38.07 7.76 22.68
C GLY A 246 -38.09 8.74 23.84
N ARG A 247 -36.87 9.12 24.24
CA ARG A 247 -36.66 10.38 24.95
C ARG A 247 -35.23 10.87 24.72
N LYS A 248 -35.10 12.03 24.10
CA LYS A 248 -33.93 12.90 24.18
C LYS A 248 -33.65 13.21 25.64
N VAL A 249 -32.41 13.01 26.07
CA VAL A 249 -31.87 13.70 27.23
C VAL A 249 -30.55 14.31 26.85
N GLN A 250 -30.54 15.61 26.96
CA GLN A 250 -29.41 16.50 26.98
C GLN A 250 -28.83 16.44 28.41
N GLY A 251 -27.50 16.43 28.54
CA GLY A 251 -26.88 16.55 29.86
C GLY A 251 -25.42 16.09 29.80
N ASP A 252 -24.56 17.05 29.96
CA ASP A 252 -23.12 16.96 30.17
C ASP A 252 -22.77 15.96 31.28
N ASP A 253 -21.90 15.01 30.97
CA ASP A 253 -21.02 14.39 31.96
C ASP A 253 -19.69 14.11 31.29
N ILE A 254 -18.73 14.99 31.53
CA ILE A 254 -17.33 14.82 31.24
C ILE A 254 -16.80 13.71 32.15
N VAL A 255 -16.68 12.51 31.60
CA VAL A 255 -15.91 11.44 32.25
C VAL A 255 -14.45 11.72 31.94
N GLU A 256 -13.75 12.26 32.91
CA GLU A 256 -12.29 12.34 32.95
C GLU A 256 -11.71 10.94 32.70
N MET A 257 -11.09 10.76 31.52
CA MET A 257 -10.26 9.61 31.26
C MET A 257 -8.94 9.78 32.07
N VAL A 258 -8.85 9.06 33.15
CA VAL A 258 -7.60 8.87 33.88
C VAL A 258 -6.63 8.12 32.97
N PRO A 259 -5.46 8.67 32.65
CA PRO A 259 -4.46 7.94 31.89
C PRO A 259 -3.92 6.81 32.76
N LEU A 260 -4.03 5.58 32.30
CA LEU A 260 -3.32 4.43 32.86
C LEU A 260 -1.81 4.60 32.58
N VAL A 261 -1.16 5.39 33.39
CA VAL A 261 0.30 5.39 33.51
C VAL A 261 0.65 4.11 34.27
N LYS A 262 1.13 3.09 33.57
CA LYS A 262 1.82 1.98 34.19
C LYS A 262 3.05 2.57 34.88
N GLU A 263 3.14 2.41 36.17
CA GLU A 263 4.34 2.75 36.94
C GLU A 263 5.52 2.01 36.28
N ALA A 264 6.49 2.78 35.82
CA ALA A 264 7.71 2.22 35.21
C ALA A 264 8.46 1.45 36.32
N ASP A 265 8.88 0.23 36.01
CA ASP A 265 9.67 -0.59 36.91
C ASP A 265 10.93 0.20 37.32
N PRO A 266 11.24 0.30 38.64
CA PRO A 266 12.34 1.10 39.18
C PRO A 266 13.73 0.67 38.65
N ASP A 267 13.83 -0.52 38.08
CA ASP A 267 15.06 -1.03 37.45
C ASP A 267 15.28 -0.46 36.05
N ILE A 268 14.20 -0.10 35.32
CA ILE A 268 14.29 0.55 34.00
C ILE A 268 14.75 2.01 34.15
N GLU A 269 14.31 2.73 35.20
CA GLU A 269 14.78 4.08 35.48
C GLU A 269 16.28 4.14 35.80
N LYS A 270 16.82 3.14 36.52
CA LYS A 270 18.26 3.04 36.80
C LYS A 270 19.07 2.81 35.53
N LEU A 271 18.60 1.94 34.61
CA LEU A 271 19.29 1.68 33.36
C LEU A 271 19.30 2.92 32.44
N LEU A 272 18.20 3.67 32.39
CA LEU A 272 18.16 4.93 31.63
C LEU A 272 19.07 6.00 32.19
N ALA A 273 19.18 6.09 33.53
CA ALA A 273 20.11 7.03 34.20
C ALA A 273 21.58 6.65 33.91
N GLU A 274 21.92 5.37 33.88
CA GLU A 274 23.28 4.91 33.51
C GLU A 274 23.61 5.19 32.05
N GLU A 275 22.67 5.02 31.13
CA GLU A 275 22.86 5.38 29.69
C GLU A 275 23.09 6.88 29.52
N GLU A 276 22.31 7.73 30.17
CA GLU A 276 22.54 9.19 30.15
C GLU A 276 23.89 9.62 30.71
N GLU A 277 24.37 8.93 31.74
CA GLU A 277 25.69 9.22 32.32
C GLU A 277 26.83 8.80 31.37
N ILE A 278 26.69 7.68 30.68
CA ILE A 278 27.62 7.22 29.65
C ILE A 278 27.64 8.20 28.46
N GLU A 279 26.47 8.67 28.02
CA GLU A 279 26.38 9.66 26.94
C GLU A 279 27.01 11.00 27.31
N ARG A 280 26.87 11.46 28.56
CA ARG A 280 27.54 12.68 29.05
C ARG A 280 29.08 12.53 29.09
N ARG A 281 29.57 11.36 29.50
CA ARG A 281 31.02 11.07 29.51
C ARG A 281 31.62 10.98 28.11
N THR A 282 30.91 10.42 27.16
CA THR A 282 31.36 10.34 25.77
C THR A 282 31.30 11.69 25.04
N ARG A 283 30.36 12.58 25.38
CA ARG A 283 30.30 13.95 24.85
C ARG A 283 31.42 14.85 25.37
N THR A 284 31.90 14.64 26.62
CA THR A 284 33.01 15.41 27.17
C THR A 284 34.37 15.01 26.61
N THR A 285 34.54 13.76 26.19
CA THR A 285 35.79 13.25 25.57
C THR A 285 35.94 13.62 24.08
N THR A 286 34.86 14.03 23.40
CA THR A 286 34.93 14.37 21.96
C THR A 286 35.24 15.87 21.71
N ASN A 287 35.36 16.69 22.75
CA ASN A 287 35.57 18.13 22.62
C ASN A 287 37.00 18.59 22.91
N GLU A 288 38.00 17.70 22.91
CA GLU A 288 39.41 18.12 22.94
C GLU A 288 39.89 18.38 21.52
N PRO A 289 40.38 19.61 21.20
CA PRO A 289 40.93 19.90 19.88
C PRO A 289 42.30 19.21 19.74
N LEU A 290 42.42 18.35 18.76
CA LEU A 290 43.69 17.76 18.34
C LEU A 290 44.63 18.87 17.84
N HIS A 291 45.56 19.26 18.66
CA HIS A 291 46.72 20.08 18.26
C HIS A 291 47.64 19.24 17.35
N PHE A 292 47.55 19.49 16.07
CA PHE A 292 48.58 19.05 15.12
C PHE A 292 49.83 19.92 15.33
N ARG A 293 50.89 19.31 15.87
CA ARG A 293 52.21 19.87 15.93
C ARG A 293 52.87 19.69 14.54
N ALA A 294 53.07 20.78 13.83
CA ALA A 294 53.94 20.81 12.67
C ALA A 294 55.38 20.66 13.17
N GLU A 295 56.06 19.62 12.78
CA GLU A 295 57.52 19.50 12.85
C GLU A 295 58.10 19.71 11.47
N ASP A 296 59.18 20.48 11.42
CA ASP A 296 60.00 20.97 10.32
C ASP A 296 60.44 19.91 9.30
#